data_2c593f4f4dba81dec69c2948ca2fde6f
#
_entry.id   2c593f4f4dba81dec69c2948ca2fde6f
#
_cell.length_a   1.000
_cell.length_b   1.000
_cell.length_c   1.000
_cell.angle_alpha   90.00
_cell.angle_beta   90.00
_cell.angle_gamma   90.00
#
_symmetry.space_group_name_H-M   'P 1'
#
loop_
_entity.id
_entity.type
_entity.pdbx_description
1 polymer ?
#
loop_
_entity_poly.entity_id
_entity_poly.type
_entity_poly.pdbx_seq_one_letter_code
_entity_poly.pdbx_strand_id
1 'polypeptide(L)'
;MSTLFLRTLRDDPADAEVPSHKLLVRAGYIRRVAPGVYSWLPLGLRVLKAIENVVREEMNAIGGQEILLPALLPREPYDTTNRWTEYGDSLFRLKDRKGADMLLGPTHEELFATLVKGEYSSYKDMPVILYQIQTKYRDEERPRAGILRGREFVMKDAYSFDLDDDGLKTAYNAHREAYQKIFERLRIEYVIVAATSGAMGGSASEEFLAESAVGEDTFVRCVESGYAANVEAVITRAPDPLPYDDLPAAVVHDTPGTPTIDSLVDWANATLDGQYTGADTLKNVLVKLRVPGGDWEITGIGVPGDREVDFKRLEASVEPAEVELLTDADFAANPFLVKGYIGPKALADNGIRYLVDPRVVEGTSWITGADEPGRHCVGLVAGRDFTPDGTVEAAEIRDGDPSPDGAGPLVSAKGIEIGHIFQLGQKYTDAFEVDVLGENGKPVRLTQGSYGVGVSRLVAVIAEQSHDDKGLRWPKSVAPFAVHLVIANKDEAAVAGAEQLAADLDAAGLEVLLDDRKASPGVKFKDAELLGMPTVVVVGRGYANGMIEIRDRFTGEATEVAVDTAVDAVVAAARG
;
A
#
# COMPACT_ATOMS: atom_id res chain seq x y z
N MET A 1 4.27 -3.56 -37.40
CA MET A 1 5.43 -3.67 -36.48
C MET A 1 6.75 -3.28 -37.13
N SER A 2 6.93 -3.37 -38.42
CA SER A 2 8.19 -3.01 -39.13
C SER A 2 8.60 -1.54 -38.92
N THR A 3 7.64 -0.64 -38.73
CA THR A 3 7.85 0.81 -38.53
C THR A 3 7.67 1.26 -37.07
N LEU A 4 7.17 0.40 -36.21
CA LEU A 4 6.97 0.72 -34.80
C LEU A 4 8.29 0.73 -34.04
N PHE A 5 8.52 1.72 -33.18
CA PHE A 5 9.67 1.76 -32.29
C PHE A 5 9.50 0.69 -31.20
N LEU A 6 9.74 -0.56 -31.59
CA LEU A 6 9.58 -1.75 -30.75
C LEU A 6 10.76 -2.70 -30.97
N ARG A 7 11.39 -3.09 -29.88
CA ARG A 7 12.41 -4.14 -29.86
C ARG A 7 12.19 -5.02 -28.64
N THR A 8 11.87 -6.28 -28.89
CA THR A 8 11.81 -7.33 -27.87
C THR A 8 13.23 -7.81 -27.53
N LEU A 9 13.43 -8.21 -26.28
CA LEU A 9 14.69 -8.80 -25.80
C LEU A 9 14.52 -10.29 -25.54
N ARG A 10 15.57 -11.05 -25.83
CA ARG A 10 15.57 -12.49 -25.62
C ARG A 10 15.81 -12.86 -24.16
N ASP A 11 16.75 -12.16 -23.53
CA ASP A 11 17.22 -12.45 -22.19
C ASP A 11 16.61 -11.46 -21.18
N ASP A 12 16.48 -11.89 -19.93
CA ASP A 12 16.04 -11.06 -18.84
C ASP A 12 17.08 -9.98 -18.54
N PRO A 13 16.67 -8.74 -18.18
CA PRO A 13 17.60 -7.75 -17.66
C PRO A 13 18.29 -8.24 -16.39
N ALA A 14 19.60 -7.99 -16.28
CA ALA A 14 20.40 -8.48 -15.15
C ALA A 14 19.96 -7.90 -13.79
N ASP A 15 19.28 -6.76 -13.78
CA ASP A 15 18.80 -6.06 -12.61
C ASP A 15 17.31 -6.33 -12.31
N ALA A 16 16.64 -7.16 -13.12
CA ALA A 16 15.23 -7.46 -12.94
C ALA A 16 15.04 -8.75 -12.13
N GLU A 17 14.42 -8.60 -10.97
CA GLU A 17 14.15 -9.72 -10.06
C GLU A 17 12.73 -10.28 -10.25
N VAL A 18 11.74 -9.38 -10.35
CA VAL A 18 10.31 -9.73 -10.39
C VAL A 18 9.78 -9.92 -11.81
N PRO A 19 8.74 -10.75 -12.02
CA PRO A 19 8.16 -11.04 -13.33
C PRO A 19 7.76 -9.80 -14.13
N SER A 20 7.05 -8.84 -13.52
CA SER A 20 6.61 -7.62 -14.21
C SER A 20 7.79 -6.83 -14.76
N HIS A 21 8.85 -6.64 -13.98
CA HIS A 21 10.04 -5.92 -14.42
C HIS A 21 10.71 -6.62 -15.62
N LYS A 22 10.91 -7.95 -15.51
CA LYS A 22 11.48 -8.77 -16.59
C LYS A 22 10.67 -8.64 -17.88
N LEU A 23 9.37 -8.90 -17.78
CA LEU A 23 8.47 -8.94 -18.93
C LEU A 23 8.28 -7.58 -19.59
N LEU A 24 8.06 -6.52 -18.81
CA LEU A 24 7.86 -5.16 -19.34
C LEU A 24 9.10 -4.66 -20.08
N VAL A 25 10.31 -4.96 -19.59
CA VAL A 25 11.55 -4.62 -20.29
C VAL A 25 11.75 -5.49 -21.54
N ARG A 26 11.58 -6.82 -21.42
CA ARG A 26 11.74 -7.74 -22.56
C ARG A 26 10.77 -7.46 -23.69
N ALA A 27 9.53 -7.20 -23.35
CA ALA A 27 8.45 -6.89 -24.30
C ALA A 27 8.54 -5.47 -24.90
N GLY A 28 9.46 -4.62 -24.45
CA GLY A 28 9.64 -3.28 -24.98
C GLY A 28 8.56 -2.28 -24.57
N TYR A 29 8.05 -2.38 -23.35
CA TYR A 29 7.12 -1.43 -22.74
C TYR A 29 7.85 -0.29 -22.04
N ILE A 30 8.94 -0.62 -21.36
CA ILE A 30 9.76 0.33 -20.60
C ILE A 30 11.25 0.12 -20.87
N ARG A 31 12.07 1.18 -20.59
CA ARG A 31 13.53 1.09 -20.55
C ARG A 31 14.06 1.90 -19.37
N ARG A 32 15.01 1.32 -18.65
CA ARG A 32 15.67 1.96 -17.52
C ARG A 32 16.56 3.11 -18.01
N VAL A 33 16.44 4.26 -17.37
CA VAL A 33 17.31 5.43 -17.53
C VAL A 33 18.31 5.50 -16.36
N ALA A 34 17.78 5.39 -15.14
CA ALA A 34 18.51 5.36 -13.90
C ALA A 34 17.77 4.47 -12.88
N PRO A 35 18.35 4.16 -11.70
CA PRO A 35 17.63 3.46 -10.65
C PRO A 35 16.33 4.20 -10.28
N GLY A 36 15.17 3.51 -10.45
CA GLY A 36 13.85 4.07 -10.18
C GLY A 36 13.33 5.09 -11.21
N VAL A 37 14.01 5.24 -12.36
CA VAL A 37 13.61 6.16 -13.44
C VAL A 37 13.55 5.40 -14.76
N TYR A 38 12.40 5.43 -15.43
CA TYR A 38 12.14 4.64 -16.64
C TYR A 38 11.53 5.48 -17.75
N SER A 39 11.97 5.20 -18.99
CA SER A 39 11.28 5.68 -20.20
C SER A 39 10.12 4.76 -20.55
N TRP A 40 8.98 5.34 -20.87
CA TRP A 40 7.83 4.64 -21.40
C TRP A 40 7.95 4.56 -22.94
N LEU A 41 7.99 3.36 -23.48
CA LEU A 41 8.02 3.12 -24.92
C LEU A 41 6.59 3.08 -25.48
N PRO A 42 6.41 3.08 -26.81
CA PRO A 42 5.06 3.22 -27.40
C PRO A 42 3.99 2.28 -26.85
N LEU A 43 4.31 1.00 -26.64
CA LEU A 43 3.35 0.04 -26.07
C LEU A 43 3.06 0.35 -24.59
N GLY A 44 4.11 0.63 -23.80
CA GLY A 44 3.94 0.96 -22.39
C GLY A 44 3.14 2.26 -22.18
N LEU A 45 3.40 3.27 -23.00
CA LEU A 45 2.66 4.54 -22.92
C LEU A 45 1.18 4.35 -23.28
N ARG A 46 0.84 3.46 -24.24
CA ARG A 46 -0.55 3.13 -24.56
C ARG A 46 -1.28 2.48 -23.39
N VAL A 47 -0.65 1.51 -22.71
CA VAL A 47 -1.21 0.88 -21.51
C VAL A 47 -1.40 1.91 -20.40
N LEU A 48 -0.37 2.74 -20.12
CA LEU A 48 -0.46 3.80 -19.13
C LEU A 48 -1.64 4.74 -19.40
N LYS A 49 -1.79 5.20 -20.65
CA LYS A 49 -2.89 6.09 -21.06
C LYS A 49 -4.27 5.41 -20.98
N ALA A 50 -4.36 4.13 -21.27
CA ALA A 50 -5.60 3.38 -21.10
C ALA A 50 -6.00 3.29 -19.62
N ILE A 51 -5.05 3.03 -18.71
CA ILE A 51 -5.30 3.05 -17.26
C ILE A 51 -5.70 4.46 -16.79
N GLU A 52 -4.97 5.51 -17.23
CA GLU A 52 -5.35 6.90 -16.93
C GLU A 52 -6.81 7.19 -17.33
N ASN A 53 -7.26 6.68 -18.49
CA ASN A 53 -8.63 6.89 -18.94
C ASN A 53 -9.65 6.15 -18.07
N VAL A 54 -9.39 4.90 -17.69
CA VAL A 54 -10.26 4.18 -16.75
C VAL A 54 -10.39 4.94 -15.43
N VAL A 55 -9.27 5.42 -14.88
CA VAL A 55 -9.25 6.21 -13.65
C VAL A 55 -10.02 7.52 -13.83
N ARG A 56 -9.83 8.23 -14.93
CA ARG A 56 -10.51 9.50 -15.25
C ARG A 56 -12.03 9.33 -15.32
N GLU A 57 -12.48 8.27 -15.98
CA GLU A 57 -13.91 7.98 -16.13
C GLU A 57 -14.59 7.76 -14.77
N GLU A 58 -13.99 6.96 -13.89
CA GLU A 58 -14.54 6.70 -12.56
C GLU A 58 -14.45 7.94 -11.64
N MET A 59 -13.39 8.74 -11.74
CA MET A 59 -13.30 10.01 -10.98
C MET A 59 -14.34 11.02 -11.45
N ASN A 60 -14.57 11.15 -12.75
CA ASN A 60 -15.61 12.03 -13.30
C ASN A 60 -17.01 11.54 -12.90
N ALA A 61 -17.24 10.22 -12.80
CA ALA A 61 -18.53 9.64 -12.43
C ALA A 61 -18.96 10.01 -11.00
N ILE A 62 -18.00 10.27 -10.08
CA ILE A 62 -18.28 10.74 -8.71
C ILE A 62 -18.29 12.28 -8.60
N GLY A 63 -18.27 13.00 -9.71
CA GLY A 63 -18.28 14.47 -9.74
C GLY A 63 -16.92 15.13 -9.56
N GLY A 64 -15.83 14.38 -9.66
CA GLY A 64 -14.46 14.91 -9.63
C GLY A 64 -14.19 15.79 -10.85
N GLN A 65 -13.44 16.87 -10.66
CA GLN A 65 -13.03 17.79 -11.71
C GLN A 65 -11.51 17.72 -11.91
N GLU A 66 -11.08 17.40 -13.12
CA GLU A 66 -9.65 17.27 -13.44
C GLU A 66 -9.00 18.63 -13.59
N ILE A 67 -7.92 18.85 -12.86
CA ILE A 67 -7.03 20.02 -12.98
C ILE A 67 -5.59 19.53 -13.10
N LEU A 68 -4.63 20.43 -13.31
CA LEU A 68 -3.21 20.10 -13.33
C LEU A 68 -2.42 21.19 -12.62
N LEU A 69 -1.85 20.85 -11.47
CA LEU A 69 -0.96 21.72 -10.72
C LEU A 69 0.50 21.51 -11.14
N PRO A 70 1.41 22.48 -10.88
CA PRO A 70 2.82 22.30 -11.19
C PRO A 70 3.46 21.18 -10.35
N ALA A 71 4.46 20.52 -10.93
CA ALA A 71 5.30 19.54 -10.21
C ALA A 71 6.48 20.20 -9.49
N LEU A 72 6.93 21.37 -9.97
CA LEU A 72 7.95 22.20 -9.33
C LEU A 72 7.27 23.16 -8.36
N LEU A 73 7.52 22.98 -7.07
CA LEU A 73 6.79 23.65 -6.00
C LEU A 73 7.71 24.54 -5.17
N PRO A 74 7.19 25.68 -4.65
CA PRO A 74 7.91 26.50 -3.67
C PRO A 74 7.92 25.79 -2.31
N ARG A 75 8.90 26.13 -1.48
CA ARG A 75 9.08 25.56 -0.13
C ARG A 75 8.00 25.99 0.87
N GLU A 76 7.53 27.24 0.78
CA GLU A 76 6.73 27.88 1.82
C GLU A 76 5.45 27.10 2.22
N PRO A 77 4.65 26.53 1.30
CA PRO A 77 3.51 25.71 1.70
C PRO A 77 3.89 24.49 2.54
N TYR A 78 5.04 23.88 2.26
CA TYR A 78 5.55 22.72 2.99
C TYR A 78 6.15 23.08 4.35
N ASP A 79 6.66 24.32 4.53
CA ASP A 79 7.04 24.84 5.85
C ASP A 79 5.78 25.05 6.72
N THR A 80 4.69 25.56 6.14
CA THR A 80 3.43 25.81 6.85
C THR A 80 2.85 24.53 7.46
N THR A 81 3.00 23.38 6.80
CA THR A 81 2.54 22.07 7.28
C THR A 81 3.63 21.27 7.98
N ASN A 82 4.83 21.83 8.16
CA ASN A 82 6.05 21.17 8.66
C ASN A 82 6.54 20.00 7.78
N ARG A 83 5.92 19.74 6.65
CA ARG A 83 6.26 18.58 5.77
C ARG A 83 7.60 18.78 5.05
N TRP A 84 8.13 19.99 4.94
CA TRP A 84 9.51 20.21 4.49
C TRP A 84 10.51 19.44 5.34
N THR A 85 10.28 19.34 6.64
CA THR A 85 11.14 18.62 7.60
C THR A 85 10.72 17.17 7.75
N GLU A 86 9.43 16.90 7.91
CA GLU A 86 8.89 15.55 8.17
C GLU A 86 9.09 14.56 7.02
N TYR A 87 9.12 15.02 5.76
CA TYR A 87 9.44 14.16 4.62
C TYR A 87 10.90 13.66 4.61
N GLY A 88 11.77 14.27 5.41
CA GLY A 88 13.17 13.86 5.51
C GLY A 88 13.88 13.86 4.15
N ASP A 89 14.69 12.82 3.93
CA ASP A 89 15.50 12.66 2.70
C ASP A 89 14.68 12.15 1.50
N SER A 90 13.43 11.75 1.70
CA SER A 90 12.55 11.33 0.59
C SER A 90 12.09 12.49 -0.30
N LEU A 91 12.34 13.75 0.11
CA LEU A 91 11.96 14.94 -0.62
C LEU A 91 13.08 15.41 -1.55
N PHE A 92 12.85 15.46 -2.88
CA PHE A 92 13.76 16.11 -3.81
C PHE A 92 13.75 17.62 -3.61
N ARG A 93 14.83 18.17 -3.04
CA ARG A 93 15.05 19.60 -2.79
C ARG A 93 16.01 20.18 -3.80
N LEU A 94 15.72 21.38 -4.27
CA LEU A 94 16.56 22.12 -5.23
C LEU A 94 16.53 23.62 -4.94
N LYS A 95 17.42 24.36 -5.58
CA LYS A 95 17.43 25.83 -5.54
C LYS A 95 17.24 26.38 -6.94
N ASP A 96 16.46 27.46 -7.03
CA ASP A 96 16.41 28.24 -8.27
C ASP A 96 17.68 29.07 -8.48
N ARG A 97 17.75 29.77 -9.60
CA ARG A 97 18.91 30.62 -9.92
C ARG A 97 19.12 31.81 -8.96
N LYS A 98 18.09 32.18 -8.19
CA LYS A 98 18.14 33.26 -7.20
C LYS A 98 18.41 32.72 -5.79
N GLY A 99 18.53 31.39 -5.63
CA GLY A 99 18.82 30.75 -4.37
C GLY A 99 17.55 30.39 -3.55
N ALA A 100 16.35 30.59 -4.09
CA ALA A 100 15.12 30.18 -3.42
C ALA A 100 15.01 28.66 -3.38
N ASP A 101 14.59 28.13 -2.23
CA ASP A 101 14.36 26.70 -2.04
C ASP A 101 13.07 26.26 -2.76
N MET A 102 13.18 25.17 -3.49
CA MET A 102 12.09 24.55 -4.24
C MET A 102 12.11 23.05 -3.97
N LEU A 103 11.03 22.36 -4.35
CA LEU A 103 10.94 20.90 -4.31
C LEU A 103 10.26 20.36 -5.56
N LEU A 104 10.46 19.07 -5.82
CA LEU A 104 9.62 18.32 -6.75
C LEU A 104 8.48 17.67 -5.95
N GLY A 105 7.24 17.88 -6.39
CA GLY A 105 6.05 17.49 -5.64
C GLY A 105 5.92 15.98 -5.38
N PRO A 106 5.98 15.53 -4.12
CA PRO A 106 5.70 14.14 -3.74
C PRO A 106 4.20 13.85 -3.69
N THR A 107 3.40 14.88 -3.39
CA THR A 107 1.95 14.95 -3.30
C THR A 107 1.52 16.42 -3.25
N HIS A 108 0.25 16.78 -3.21
CA HIS A 108 -0.18 18.17 -3.41
C HIS A 108 -1.27 18.67 -2.45
N GLU A 109 -1.39 18.12 -1.24
CA GLU A 109 -2.40 18.52 -0.25
C GLU A 109 -2.41 20.02 -0.01
N GLU A 110 -1.22 20.61 0.20
CA GLU A 110 -1.01 22.03 0.47
C GLU A 110 -1.49 22.92 -0.67
N LEU A 111 -1.17 22.48 -1.90
CA LEU A 111 -1.45 23.27 -3.10
C LEU A 111 -2.95 23.29 -3.42
N PHE A 112 -3.62 22.15 -3.23
CA PHE A 112 -5.08 22.09 -3.38
C PHE A 112 -5.78 22.90 -2.30
N ALA A 113 -5.35 22.85 -1.04
CA ALA A 113 -5.91 23.65 0.05
C ALA A 113 -5.79 25.15 -0.24
N THR A 114 -4.60 25.60 -0.67
CA THR A 114 -4.38 27.03 -1.00
C THR A 114 -5.12 27.46 -2.25
N LEU A 115 -5.29 26.59 -3.25
CA LEU A 115 -6.08 26.88 -4.45
C LEU A 115 -7.56 27.08 -4.07
N VAL A 116 -8.15 26.16 -3.31
CA VAL A 116 -9.56 26.24 -2.87
C VAL A 116 -9.80 27.49 -2.04
N LYS A 117 -8.88 27.86 -1.12
CA LYS A 117 -8.93 29.12 -0.37
C LYS A 117 -8.99 30.33 -1.28
N GLY A 118 -8.25 30.33 -2.39
CA GLY A 118 -8.19 31.44 -3.33
C GLY A 118 -9.43 31.61 -4.22
N GLU A 119 -10.12 30.51 -4.50
CA GLU A 119 -11.20 30.46 -5.50
C GLU A 119 -12.61 30.48 -4.89
N TYR A 120 -12.79 29.93 -3.68
CA TYR A 120 -14.12 29.76 -3.07
C TYR A 120 -14.26 30.54 -1.77
N SER A 121 -15.46 31.08 -1.54
CA SER A 121 -15.77 31.86 -0.34
C SER A 121 -17.15 31.57 0.27
N SER A 122 -17.94 30.69 -0.32
CA SER A 122 -19.30 30.41 0.09
C SER A 122 -19.57 28.92 0.28
N TYR A 123 -20.35 28.57 1.30
CA TYR A 123 -20.82 27.19 1.50
C TYR A 123 -21.59 26.62 0.29
N LYS A 124 -22.12 27.48 -0.59
CA LYS A 124 -22.83 27.05 -1.80
C LYS A 124 -21.93 26.45 -2.85
N ASP A 125 -20.61 26.68 -2.74
CA ASP A 125 -19.61 26.14 -3.63
C ASP A 125 -19.16 24.74 -3.19
N MET A 126 -19.57 24.30 -2.01
CA MET A 126 -19.24 23.00 -1.42
C MET A 126 -20.37 21.98 -1.57
N PRO A 127 -20.09 20.66 -1.62
CA PRO A 127 -18.73 20.07 -1.66
C PRO A 127 -18.04 20.22 -3.03
N VAL A 128 -16.72 20.14 -3.04
CA VAL A 128 -15.94 20.11 -4.26
C VAL A 128 -14.92 18.96 -4.23
N ILE A 129 -14.79 18.24 -5.35
CA ILE A 129 -13.78 17.20 -5.56
C ILE A 129 -12.92 17.64 -6.73
N LEU A 130 -11.63 17.83 -6.47
CA LEU A 130 -10.63 18.16 -7.49
C LEU A 130 -9.62 17.02 -7.58
N TYR A 131 -9.16 16.69 -8.79
CA TYR A 131 -8.11 15.68 -8.97
C TYR A 131 -7.16 16.03 -10.10
N GLN A 132 -6.00 15.39 -10.08
CA GLN A 132 -5.05 15.42 -11.17
C GLN A 132 -4.48 14.03 -11.44
N ILE A 133 -3.99 13.83 -12.66
CA ILE A 133 -3.11 12.71 -13.02
C ILE A 133 -1.76 13.33 -13.35
N GLN A 134 -0.80 13.21 -12.43
CA GLN A 134 0.43 13.99 -12.43
C GLN A 134 1.63 13.12 -12.05
N THR A 135 2.79 13.45 -12.61
CA THR A 135 4.06 12.86 -12.19
C THR A 135 4.42 13.33 -10.78
N LYS A 136 4.78 12.38 -9.92
CA LYS A 136 5.27 12.59 -8.56
C LYS A 136 6.73 12.17 -8.45
N TYR A 137 7.40 12.76 -7.47
CA TYR A 137 8.83 12.55 -7.24
C TYR A 137 9.09 12.25 -5.77
N ARG A 138 9.76 11.13 -5.51
CA ARG A 138 10.22 10.75 -4.16
C ARG A 138 11.64 10.22 -4.27
N ASP A 139 12.58 10.75 -3.48
CA ASP A 139 13.96 10.26 -3.48
C ASP A 139 14.07 8.96 -2.69
N GLU A 140 13.55 7.92 -3.30
CA GLU A 140 13.59 6.57 -2.75
C GLU A 140 15.03 6.09 -2.58
N GLU A 141 15.40 5.71 -1.36
CA GLU A 141 16.73 5.20 -1.05
C GLU A 141 17.04 3.94 -1.86
N ARG A 142 16.06 3.02 -1.94
CA ARG A 142 16.19 1.70 -2.59
C ARG A 142 15.08 1.47 -3.61
N PRO A 143 15.12 2.13 -4.77
CA PRO A 143 14.16 1.86 -5.83
C PRO A 143 14.37 0.44 -6.34
N ARG A 144 13.29 -0.33 -6.51
CA ARG A 144 13.34 -1.75 -6.86
C ARG A 144 12.12 -2.21 -7.64
N ALA A 145 12.16 -3.43 -8.16
CA ALA A 145 11.05 -4.06 -8.87
C ALA A 145 10.54 -3.23 -10.07
N GLY A 146 11.44 -2.57 -10.81
CA GLY A 146 11.08 -1.79 -11.98
C GLY A 146 10.24 -0.55 -11.64
N ILE A 147 9.03 -0.49 -12.20
CA ILE A 147 8.09 0.62 -11.97
C ILE A 147 7.12 0.39 -10.79
N LEU A 148 7.30 -0.68 -10.01
CA LEU A 148 6.54 -0.87 -8.76
C LEU A 148 6.96 0.15 -7.71
N ARG A 149 8.27 0.41 -7.57
CA ARG A 149 8.80 1.40 -6.64
C ARG A 149 9.91 2.22 -7.29
N GLY A 150 9.54 3.37 -7.80
CA GLY A 150 10.43 4.31 -8.51
C GLY A 150 10.54 5.66 -7.82
N ARG A 151 11.48 6.48 -8.33
CA ARG A 151 11.71 7.87 -7.90
C ARG A 151 10.82 8.87 -8.64
N GLU A 152 10.37 8.48 -9.82
CA GLU A 152 9.46 9.23 -10.68
C GLU A 152 8.33 8.30 -11.11
N PHE A 153 7.07 8.69 -10.84
CA PHE A 153 5.91 7.85 -11.12
C PHE A 153 4.66 8.71 -11.35
N VAL A 154 3.69 8.16 -12.07
CA VAL A 154 2.40 8.82 -12.32
C VAL A 154 1.41 8.39 -11.25
N MET A 155 0.80 9.37 -10.60
CA MET A 155 -0.25 9.19 -9.60
C MET A 155 -1.51 9.95 -10.02
N LYS A 156 -2.69 9.38 -9.80
CA LYS A 156 -3.91 10.16 -9.64
C LYS A 156 -4.02 10.51 -8.17
N ASP A 157 -4.01 11.77 -7.88
CA ASP A 157 -4.30 12.30 -6.54
C ASP A 157 -5.53 13.20 -6.61
N ALA A 158 -6.51 12.90 -5.75
CA ALA A 158 -7.75 13.63 -5.62
C ALA A 158 -7.91 14.16 -4.20
N TYR A 159 -8.63 15.27 -4.07
CA TYR A 159 -8.88 15.95 -2.81
C TYR A 159 -10.33 16.40 -2.78
N SER A 160 -11.03 16.05 -1.70
CA SER A 160 -12.35 16.60 -1.42
C SER A 160 -12.27 17.72 -0.40
N PHE A 161 -13.16 18.69 -0.51
CA PHE A 161 -13.37 19.75 0.46
C PHE A 161 -14.85 19.81 0.79
N ASP A 162 -15.15 19.64 2.07
CA ASP A 162 -16.50 19.48 2.58
C ASP A 162 -16.72 20.44 3.76
N LEU A 163 -18.00 20.73 4.07
CA LEU A 163 -18.37 21.66 5.16
C LEU A 163 -18.19 21.04 6.55
N ASP A 164 -18.24 19.71 6.63
CA ASP A 164 -18.21 18.95 7.88
C ASP A 164 -17.74 17.51 7.66
N ASP A 165 -17.65 16.74 8.75
CA ASP A 165 -17.20 15.36 8.75
C ASP A 165 -18.19 14.41 8.05
N ASP A 166 -19.48 14.70 8.02
CA ASP A 166 -20.47 13.89 7.31
C ASP A 166 -20.28 14.02 5.79
N GLY A 167 -20.01 15.24 5.32
CA GLY A 167 -19.61 15.51 3.93
C GLY A 167 -18.32 14.77 3.57
N LEU A 168 -17.29 14.92 4.40
CA LEU A 168 -16.01 14.22 4.23
C LEU A 168 -16.19 12.71 4.14
N LYS A 169 -17.00 12.11 5.01
CA LYS A 169 -17.30 10.67 4.99
C LYS A 169 -18.03 10.26 3.72
N THR A 170 -18.93 11.11 3.22
CA THR A 170 -19.64 10.87 1.95
C THR A 170 -18.66 10.85 0.77
N ALA A 171 -17.76 11.83 0.69
CA ALA A 171 -16.71 11.90 -0.32
C ALA A 171 -15.73 10.70 -0.23
N TYR A 172 -15.37 10.31 0.99
CA TYR A 172 -14.52 9.14 1.24
C TYR A 172 -15.14 7.85 0.70
N ASN A 173 -16.41 7.59 1.01
CA ASN A 173 -17.11 6.40 0.53
C ASN A 173 -17.27 6.41 -0.99
N ALA A 174 -17.55 7.56 -1.61
CA ALA A 174 -17.62 7.69 -3.05
C ALA A 174 -16.28 7.34 -3.73
N HIS A 175 -15.14 7.79 -3.18
CA HIS A 175 -13.81 7.42 -3.68
C HIS A 175 -13.52 5.93 -3.46
N ARG A 176 -13.91 5.37 -2.32
CA ARG A 176 -13.77 3.94 -2.03
C ARG A 176 -14.46 3.09 -3.10
N GLU A 177 -15.71 3.40 -3.43
CA GLU A 177 -16.48 2.72 -4.47
C GLU A 177 -15.89 2.94 -5.88
N ALA A 178 -15.42 4.16 -6.17
CA ALA A 178 -14.77 4.45 -7.46
C ALA A 178 -13.48 3.62 -7.64
N TYR A 179 -12.67 3.45 -6.57
CA TYR A 179 -11.46 2.63 -6.62
C TYR A 179 -11.77 1.15 -6.84
N GLN A 180 -12.81 0.62 -6.18
CA GLN A 180 -13.27 -0.75 -6.42
C GLN A 180 -13.60 -0.95 -7.91
N LYS A 181 -14.38 -0.04 -8.52
CA LYS A 181 -14.71 -0.09 -9.95
C LYS A 181 -13.48 0.03 -10.85
N ILE A 182 -12.51 0.91 -10.51
CA ILE A 182 -11.25 1.02 -11.25
C ILE A 182 -10.53 -0.34 -11.26
N PHE A 183 -10.30 -0.95 -10.10
CA PHE A 183 -9.55 -2.20 -10.01
C PHE A 183 -10.28 -3.39 -10.61
N GLU A 184 -11.61 -3.45 -10.49
CA GLU A 184 -12.45 -4.45 -11.15
C GLU A 184 -12.35 -4.34 -12.69
N ARG A 185 -12.45 -3.13 -13.24
CA ARG A 185 -12.30 -2.87 -14.69
C ARG A 185 -10.90 -3.24 -15.20
N LEU A 186 -9.89 -3.09 -14.36
CA LEU A 186 -8.50 -3.47 -14.64
C LEU A 186 -8.23 -4.96 -14.39
N ARG A 187 -9.20 -5.73 -13.85
CA ARG A 187 -9.08 -7.13 -13.44
C ARG A 187 -7.94 -7.36 -12.45
N ILE A 188 -7.74 -6.43 -11.52
CA ILE A 188 -6.77 -6.55 -10.44
C ILE A 188 -7.46 -7.19 -9.24
N GLU A 189 -6.87 -8.25 -8.71
CA GLU A 189 -7.25 -8.85 -7.43
C GLU A 189 -6.65 -8.05 -6.29
N TYR A 190 -7.46 -7.62 -5.33
CA TYR A 190 -7.04 -6.75 -4.24
C TYR A 190 -7.80 -7.01 -2.95
N VAL A 191 -7.24 -6.56 -1.84
CA VAL A 191 -7.85 -6.52 -0.51
C VAL A 191 -7.85 -5.07 -0.03
N ILE A 192 -8.93 -4.66 0.63
CA ILE A 192 -8.98 -3.36 1.32
C ILE A 192 -8.59 -3.62 2.77
N VAL A 193 -7.57 -2.92 3.23
CA VAL A 193 -7.05 -3.05 4.60
C VAL A 193 -7.21 -1.74 5.36
N ALA A 194 -7.60 -1.83 6.62
CA ALA A 194 -7.52 -0.70 7.53
C ALA A 194 -6.05 -0.31 7.70
N ALA A 195 -5.76 0.99 7.66
CA ALA A 195 -4.42 1.52 7.76
C ALA A 195 -4.35 2.66 8.79
N THR A 196 -3.14 2.98 9.23
CA THR A 196 -2.89 4.18 10.02
C THR A 196 -2.64 5.37 9.09
N SER A 197 -3.05 6.56 9.49
CA SER A 197 -2.85 7.77 8.67
C SER A 197 -1.43 8.32 8.76
N GLY A 198 -0.66 7.96 9.79
CA GLY A 198 0.74 8.37 10.00
C GLY A 198 0.96 9.88 9.83
N ALA A 199 2.07 10.26 9.19
CA ALA A 199 2.42 11.67 8.95
C ALA A 199 1.39 12.45 8.11
N MET A 200 0.50 11.76 7.37
CA MET A 200 -0.60 12.43 6.66
C MET A 200 -1.63 12.98 7.64
N GLY A 201 -1.84 12.33 8.78
CA GLY A 201 -2.85 12.66 9.79
C GLY A 201 -4.25 12.30 9.35
N GLY A 202 -5.22 12.51 10.25
CA GLY A 202 -6.63 12.24 9.99
C GLY A 202 -7.19 11.11 10.86
N SER A 203 -8.52 10.91 10.78
CA SER A 203 -9.25 10.01 11.67
C SER A 203 -9.39 8.58 11.14
N ALA A 204 -9.22 8.35 9.84
CA ALA A 204 -9.34 7.04 9.22
C ALA A 204 -8.60 6.99 7.88
N SER A 205 -8.05 5.82 7.56
CA SER A 205 -7.52 5.53 6.23
C SER A 205 -7.68 4.06 5.87
N GLU A 206 -7.78 3.79 4.56
CA GLU A 206 -7.78 2.45 4.00
C GLU A 206 -6.82 2.37 2.82
N GLU A 207 -6.07 1.27 2.77
CA GLU A 207 -5.22 0.93 1.63
C GLU A 207 -5.88 -0.17 0.79
N PHE A 208 -5.67 -0.06 -0.51
CA PHE A 208 -6.00 -1.11 -1.47
C PHE A 208 -4.70 -1.83 -1.82
N LEU A 209 -4.58 -3.08 -1.41
CA LEU A 209 -3.39 -3.90 -1.60
C LEU A 209 -3.66 -4.99 -2.65
N ALA A 210 -2.92 -4.97 -3.74
CA ALA A 210 -2.90 -6.08 -4.68
C ALA A 210 -2.09 -7.23 -4.09
N GLU A 211 -2.71 -8.39 -3.86
CA GLU A 211 -2.00 -9.55 -3.31
C GLU A 211 -0.88 -10.00 -4.25
N SER A 212 0.33 -10.09 -3.71
CA SER A 212 1.50 -10.52 -4.45
C SER A 212 2.64 -10.95 -3.52
N ALA A 213 3.29 -12.06 -3.85
CA ALA A 213 4.46 -12.53 -3.10
C ALA A 213 5.65 -11.55 -3.15
N VAL A 214 5.67 -10.65 -4.15
CA VAL A 214 6.69 -9.61 -4.29
C VAL A 214 6.28 -8.28 -3.63
N GLY A 215 5.11 -8.26 -2.95
CA GLY A 215 4.62 -7.11 -2.19
C GLY A 215 5.56 -6.74 -1.04
N GLU A 216 5.61 -5.45 -0.75
CA GLU A 216 6.44 -4.88 0.32
C GLU A 216 5.66 -4.75 1.62
N ASP A 217 4.35 -4.54 1.52
CA ASP A 217 3.49 -4.30 2.66
C ASP A 217 2.99 -5.64 3.21
N THR A 218 3.17 -5.82 4.51
CA THR A 218 2.64 -6.99 5.22
C THR A 218 1.34 -6.59 5.89
N PHE A 219 0.29 -7.32 5.59
CA PHE A 219 -1.00 -7.18 6.22
C PHE A 219 -1.46 -8.52 6.78
N VAL A 220 -2.45 -8.48 7.66
CA VAL A 220 -3.10 -9.67 8.19
C VAL A 220 -4.57 -9.71 7.78
N ARG A 221 -5.10 -10.91 7.62
CA ARG A 221 -6.52 -11.11 7.31
C ARG A 221 -7.10 -12.30 8.07
N CYS A 222 -8.40 -12.24 8.32
CA CYS A 222 -9.21 -13.38 8.72
C CYS A 222 -10.02 -13.86 7.51
N VAL A 223 -9.81 -15.10 7.10
CA VAL A 223 -10.47 -15.65 5.90
C VAL A 223 -11.97 -15.80 6.13
N GLU A 224 -12.38 -16.12 7.36
CA GLU A 224 -13.76 -16.41 7.74
C GLU A 224 -14.67 -15.19 7.70
N SER A 225 -14.15 -14.01 8.09
CA SER A 225 -14.92 -12.75 8.13
C SER A 225 -14.62 -11.79 6.99
N GLY A 226 -13.47 -11.97 6.32
CA GLY A 226 -12.94 -11.00 5.38
C GLY A 226 -12.31 -9.76 6.05
N TYR A 227 -12.12 -9.76 7.39
CA TYR A 227 -11.34 -8.73 8.06
C TYR A 227 -9.94 -8.67 7.49
N ALA A 228 -9.43 -7.47 7.24
CA ALA A 228 -8.04 -7.25 6.84
C ALA A 228 -7.54 -5.90 7.37
N ALA A 229 -6.28 -5.86 7.80
CA ALA A 229 -5.64 -4.65 8.29
C ALA A 229 -4.11 -4.73 8.11
N ASN A 230 -3.46 -3.57 7.96
CA ASN A 230 -2.02 -3.47 8.15
C ASN A 230 -1.68 -3.88 9.58
N VAL A 231 -0.50 -4.48 9.78
CA VAL A 231 -0.11 -5.01 11.11
C VAL A 231 -0.23 -3.94 12.20
N GLU A 232 0.18 -2.71 11.90
CA GLU A 232 0.11 -1.58 12.83
C GLU A 232 -1.32 -1.11 13.14
N ALA A 233 -2.28 -1.39 12.29
CA ALA A 233 -3.68 -0.99 12.46
C ALA A 233 -4.56 -2.08 13.12
N VAL A 234 -4.01 -3.25 13.41
CA VAL A 234 -4.77 -4.33 14.07
C VAL A 234 -5.06 -3.94 15.51
N ILE A 235 -6.34 -4.02 15.89
CA ILE A 235 -6.76 -3.90 17.29
C ILE A 235 -6.75 -5.30 17.91
N THR A 236 -5.94 -5.51 18.95
CA THR A 236 -5.83 -6.79 19.62
C THR A 236 -7.13 -7.12 20.37
N ARG A 237 -7.70 -8.29 20.10
CA ARG A 237 -8.83 -8.76 20.88
C ARG A 237 -8.38 -9.11 22.29
N ALA A 238 -8.79 -8.29 23.28
CA ALA A 238 -8.56 -8.60 24.69
C ALA A 238 -9.34 -9.84 25.11
N PRO A 239 -8.77 -10.76 25.90
CA PRO A 239 -9.54 -11.83 26.54
C PRO A 239 -10.48 -11.25 27.60
N ASP A 240 -11.48 -12.04 27.99
CA ASP A 240 -12.36 -11.66 29.09
C ASP A 240 -11.57 -11.64 30.43
N PRO A 241 -11.88 -10.72 31.38
CA PRO A 241 -11.31 -10.73 32.70
C PRO A 241 -11.54 -12.05 33.44
N LEU A 242 -10.57 -12.46 34.24
CA LEU A 242 -10.60 -13.72 34.96
C LEU A 242 -10.85 -13.48 36.47
N PRO A 243 -11.57 -14.36 37.19
CA PRO A 243 -11.69 -14.30 38.63
C PRO A 243 -10.33 -14.63 39.28
N TYR A 244 -9.94 -13.88 40.32
CA TYR A 244 -8.63 -14.00 40.93
C TYR A 244 -8.63 -14.03 42.46
N ASP A 245 -9.81 -14.00 43.10
CA ASP A 245 -9.91 -13.98 44.58
C ASP A 245 -9.24 -15.19 45.26
N ASP A 246 -9.30 -16.36 44.58
CA ASP A 246 -8.73 -17.63 45.08
C ASP A 246 -7.28 -17.88 44.61
N LEU A 247 -6.69 -16.99 43.80
CA LEU A 247 -5.31 -17.18 43.34
C LEU A 247 -4.29 -16.99 44.47
N PRO A 248 -3.22 -17.81 44.50
CA PRO A 248 -2.14 -17.65 45.47
C PRO A 248 -1.52 -16.25 45.45
N ALA A 249 -0.97 -15.80 46.57
CA ALA A 249 -0.21 -14.57 46.59
C ALA A 249 1.06 -14.69 45.72
N ALA A 250 1.44 -13.59 45.08
CA ALA A 250 2.66 -13.52 44.31
C ALA A 250 3.91 -13.78 45.16
N VAL A 251 4.86 -14.55 44.65
CA VAL A 251 6.09 -14.93 45.33
C VAL A 251 7.32 -14.53 44.55
N VAL A 252 8.27 -13.88 45.22
CA VAL A 252 9.57 -13.56 44.60
C VAL A 252 10.53 -14.74 44.80
N HIS A 253 11.14 -15.16 43.70
CA HIS A 253 12.09 -16.27 43.66
C HIS A 253 13.48 -15.79 43.23
N ASP A 254 14.52 -16.45 43.75
CA ASP A 254 15.86 -16.32 43.20
C ASP A 254 15.96 -17.10 41.90
N THR A 255 16.28 -16.42 40.82
CA THR A 255 16.33 -16.94 39.45
C THR A 255 17.70 -16.62 38.82
N PRO A 256 18.78 -17.22 39.33
CA PRO A 256 20.11 -16.91 38.83
C PRO A 256 20.31 -17.35 37.37
N GLY A 257 20.88 -16.47 36.55
CA GLY A 257 21.20 -16.79 35.17
C GLY A 257 19.99 -16.78 34.21
N THR A 258 18.92 -16.07 34.55
CA THR A 258 17.70 -15.98 33.74
C THR A 258 17.44 -14.56 33.16
N PRO A 259 18.36 -13.99 32.38
CA PRO A 259 18.16 -12.63 31.81
C PRO A 259 17.25 -12.60 30.57
N THR A 260 16.82 -13.75 30.07
CA THR A 260 15.95 -13.87 28.88
C THR A 260 14.67 -14.64 29.22
N ILE A 261 13.62 -14.43 28.44
CA ILE A 261 12.35 -15.13 28.62
C ILE A 261 12.55 -16.66 28.52
N ASP A 262 13.32 -17.16 27.55
CA ASP A 262 13.57 -18.60 27.40
C ASP A 262 14.24 -19.19 28.66
N SER A 263 15.28 -18.54 29.16
CA SER A 263 15.97 -19.00 30.38
C SER A 263 15.08 -18.91 31.64
N LEU A 264 14.16 -17.94 31.70
CA LEU A 264 13.17 -17.82 32.75
C LEU A 264 12.14 -18.93 32.70
N VAL A 265 11.66 -19.25 31.50
CA VAL A 265 10.71 -20.35 31.22
C VAL A 265 11.34 -21.70 31.57
N ASP A 266 12.60 -21.93 31.18
CA ASP A 266 13.34 -23.14 31.51
C ASP A 266 13.48 -23.29 33.06
N TRP A 267 13.82 -22.21 33.75
CA TRP A 267 13.89 -22.19 35.23
C TRP A 267 12.51 -22.50 35.83
N ALA A 268 11.44 -21.85 35.35
CA ALA A 268 10.09 -22.05 35.86
C ALA A 268 9.65 -23.51 35.73
N ASN A 269 9.85 -24.11 34.54
CA ASN A 269 9.52 -25.52 34.29
C ASN A 269 10.38 -26.52 35.06
N ALA A 270 11.59 -26.15 35.45
CA ALA A 270 12.48 -26.98 36.27
C ALA A 270 12.19 -26.86 37.77
N THR A 271 11.59 -25.77 38.24
CA THR A 271 11.52 -25.43 39.66
C THR A 271 10.09 -25.36 40.21
N LEU A 272 9.13 -24.96 39.38
CA LEU A 272 7.73 -24.78 39.78
C LEU A 272 6.88 -25.96 39.30
N ASP A 273 5.78 -26.21 40.02
CA ASP A 273 4.77 -27.16 39.59
C ASP A 273 3.91 -26.52 38.49
N GLY A 274 4.08 -26.96 37.26
CA GLY A 274 3.31 -26.47 36.11
C GLY A 274 4.04 -26.64 34.78
N GLN A 275 3.39 -26.20 33.70
CA GLN A 275 3.99 -26.06 32.39
C GLN A 275 3.88 -24.59 31.97
N TYR A 276 5.00 -23.92 31.89
CA TYR A 276 5.09 -22.50 31.57
C TYR A 276 5.64 -22.30 30.18
N THR A 277 5.16 -21.27 29.53
CA THR A 277 5.62 -20.80 28.21
C THR A 277 5.99 -19.31 28.28
N GLY A 278 6.53 -18.76 27.23
CA GLY A 278 6.75 -17.31 27.14
C GLY A 278 5.48 -16.49 27.34
N ALA A 279 4.32 -17.03 26.94
CA ALA A 279 3.04 -16.37 27.11
C ALA A 279 2.59 -16.20 28.58
N ASP A 280 3.16 -16.98 29.51
CA ASP A 280 2.90 -16.88 30.94
C ASP A 280 3.83 -15.86 31.63
N THR A 281 4.72 -15.23 30.87
CA THR A 281 5.64 -14.21 31.38
C THR A 281 5.23 -12.82 30.90
N LEU A 282 5.50 -11.79 31.70
CA LEU A 282 5.26 -10.38 31.37
C LEU A 282 6.59 -9.66 31.21
N LYS A 283 6.90 -9.28 29.97
CA LYS A 283 8.10 -8.54 29.60
C LYS A 283 7.82 -7.04 29.66
N ASN A 284 8.64 -6.28 30.38
CA ASN A 284 8.51 -4.84 30.52
C ASN A 284 9.62 -4.14 29.73
N VAL A 285 9.24 -3.48 28.65
CA VAL A 285 10.12 -2.69 27.77
C VAL A 285 9.97 -1.23 28.15
N LEU A 286 11.09 -0.50 28.27
CA LEU A 286 11.07 0.92 28.59
C LEU A 286 11.31 1.75 27.34
N VAL A 287 10.46 2.74 27.14
CA VAL A 287 10.54 3.75 26.09
C VAL A 287 10.44 5.14 26.68
N LYS A 288 10.86 6.14 25.94
CA LYS A 288 10.53 7.54 26.20
C LYS A 288 9.45 7.97 25.24
N LEU A 289 8.42 8.62 25.74
CA LEU A 289 7.35 9.23 24.96
C LEU A 289 7.41 10.74 25.09
N ARG A 290 7.17 11.46 24.00
CA ARG A 290 7.08 12.91 23.98
C ARG A 290 5.89 13.37 23.15
N VAL A 291 4.90 13.99 23.79
CA VAL A 291 3.85 14.70 23.06
C VAL A 291 4.43 15.98 22.45
N PRO A 292 3.91 16.48 21.31
CA PRO A 292 4.38 17.71 20.69
C PRO A 292 4.39 18.88 21.67
N GLY A 293 5.58 19.51 21.86
CA GLY A 293 5.78 20.62 22.77
C GLY A 293 5.96 20.23 24.26
N GLY A 294 5.93 18.95 24.59
CA GLY A 294 6.20 18.42 25.94
C GLY A 294 7.64 17.93 26.12
N ASP A 295 7.94 17.46 27.32
CA ASP A 295 9.20 16.83 27.68
C ASP A 295 9.15 15.31 27.42
N TRP A 296 10.32 14.68 27.35
CA TRP A 296 10.44 13.23 27.27
C TRP A 296 10.10 12.59 28.62
N GLU A 297 9.14 11.67 28.61
CA GLU A 297 8.72 10.91 29.77
C GLU A 297 9.03 9.42 29.59
N ILE A 298 9.66 8.81 30.62
CA ILE A 298 9.88 7.35 30.64
C ILE A 298 8.54 6.66 30.84
N THR A 299 8.25 5.68 29.99
CA THR A 299 7.02 4.87 30.03
C THR A 299 7.38 3.40 29.95
N GLY A 300 6.79 2.58 30.80
CA GLY A 300 6.88 1.13 30.74
C GLY A 300 5.83 0.56 29.80
N ILE A 301 6.23 -0.38 28.94
CA ILE A 301 5.34 -1.11 28.02
C ILE A 301 5.39 -2.60 28.41
N GLY A 302 4.30 -3.10 28.97
CA GLY A 302 4.15 -4.51 29.36
C GLY A 302 3.54 -5.34 28.24
N VAL A 303 4.27 -6.34 27.75
CA VAL A 303 3.78 -7.28 26.73
C VAL A 303 3.97 -8.72 27.17
N PRO A 304 3.14 -9.69 26.74
CA PRO A 304 3.41 -11.11 26.96
C PRO A 304 4.83 -11.46 26.49
N GLY A 305 5.56 -12.23 27.26
CA GLY A 305 6.98 -12.46 27.01
C GLY A 305 7.28 -13.28 25.76
N ASP A 306 6.30 -13.98 25.21
CA ASP A 306 6.40 -14.62 23.90
C ASP A 306 6.33 -13.63 22.73
N ARG A 307 6.04 -12.34 22.98
CA ARG A 307 5.91 -11.30 21.97
C ARG A 307 7.06 -10.31 22.01
N GLU A 308 7.47 -9.80 20.84
CA GLU A 308 8.33 -8.63 20.75
C GLU A 308 7.48 -7.34 20.67
N VAL A 309 8.08 -6.22 21.09
CA VAL A 309 7.45 -4.91 20.86
C VAL A 309 7.64 -4.53 19.41
N ASP A 310 6.54 -4.37 18.70
CA ASP A 310 6.51 -3.78 17.35
C ASP A 310 6.42 -2.25 17.50
N PHE A 311 7.51 -1.57 17.17
CA PHE A 311 7.61 -0.12 17.34
C PHE A 311 6.65 0.65 16.44
N LYS A 312 6.31 0.14 15.25
CA LYS A 312 5.31 0.79 14.39
C LYS A 312 3.91 0.74 15.00
N ARG A 313 3.55 -0.40 15.60
CA ARG A 313 2.29 -0.52 16.34
C ARG A 313 2.26 0.40 17.56
N LEU A 314 3.38 0.44 18.31
CA LEU A 314 3.50 1.33 19.46
C LEU A 314 3.37 2.79 19.04
N GLU A 315 4.12 3.24 18.03
CA GLU A 315 4.05 4.60 17.50
C GLU A 315 2.63 4.97 17.06
N ALA A 316 1.97 4.09 16.29
CA ALA A 316 0.58 4.30 15.87
C ALA A 316 -0.40 4.39 17.05
N SER A 317 -0.19 3.59 18.11
CA SER A 317 -1.07 3.54 19.28
C SER A 317 -0.90 4.75 20.21
N VAL A 318 0.26 5.39 20.23
CA VAL A 318 0.54 6.56 21.10
C VAL A 318 0.52 7.89 20.38
N GLU A 319 0.20 7.90 19.06
CA GLU A 319 0.12 9.13 18.26
C GLU A 319 -0.75 10.19 18.98
N PRO A 320 -0.37 11.48 19.07
CA PRO A 320 0.77 12.11 18.35
C PRO A 320 2.11 12.11 19.12
N ALA A 321 2.31 11.24 20.09
CA ALA A 321 3.57 11.19 20.85
C ALA A 321 4.69 10.52 20.02
N GLU A 322 5.89 11.09 20.10
CA GLU A 322 7.11 10.49 19.57
C GLU A 322 7.62 9.40 20.50
N VAL A 323 8.28 8.37 19.96
CA VAL A 323 8.79 7.22 20.70
C VAL A 323 10.31 7.12 20.53
N GLU A 324 11.04 6.99 21.62
CA GLU A 324 12.47 6.66 21.62
C GLU A 324 12.78 5.54 22.63
N LEU A 325 13.76 4.71 22.30
CA LEU A 325 14.29 3.72 23.25
C LEU A 325 15.12 4.42 24.34
N LEU A 326 15.10 3.84 25.55
CA LEU A 326 16.01 4.27 26.60
C LEU A 326 17.46 3.96 26.21
N THR A 327 18.34 4.93 26.48
CA THR A 327 19.78 4.80 26.33
C THR A 327 20.43 4.26 27.63
N ASP A 328 21.68 3.82 27.55
CA ASP A 328 22.43 3.42 28.73
C ASP A 328 22.60 4.59 29.73
N ALA A 329 22.59 5.84 29.25
CA ALA A 329 22.61 7.02 30.14
C ALA A 329 21.28 7.19 30.89
N ASP A 330 20.15 6.88 30.26
CA ASP A 330 18.84 6.91 30.91
C ASP A 330 18.76 5.86 32.04
N PHE A 331 19.26 4.64 31.79
CA PHE A 331 19.37 3.60 32.84
C PHE A 331 20.31 3.99 33.97
N ALA A 332 21.46 4.60 33.66
CA ALA A 332 22.40 5.07 34.67
C ALA A 332 21.80 6.18 35.56
N ALA A 333 20.95 7.03 35.00
CA ALA A 333 20.23 8.06 35.72
C ALA A 333 19.10 7.49 36.63
N ASN A 334 18.61 6.29 36.31
CA ASN A 334 17.50 5.63 37.00
C ASN A 334 17.90 4.22 37.48
N PRO A 335 18.78 4.09 38.49
CA PRO A 335 19.38 2.82 38.88
C PRO A 335 18.39 1.79 39.48
N PHE A 336 17.16 2.19 39.77
CA PHE A 336 16.07 1.29 40.18
C PHE A 336 15.49 0.52 38.97
N LEU A 337 15.78 0.93 37.71
CA LEU A 337 15.40 0.22 36.52
C LEU A 337 16.44 -0.85 36.19
N VAL A 338 16.29 -2.01 36.75
CA VAL A 338 17.25 -3.12 36.60
C VAL A 338 17.01 -3.81 35.27
N LYS A 339 17.84 -3.53 34.27
CA LYS A 339 17.71 -4.08 32.89
C LYS A 339 17.63 -5.63 32.93
N GLY A 340 16.58 -6.18 32.31
CA GLY A 340 16.28 -7.62 32.30
C GLY A 340 15.46 -8.13 33.52
N TYR A 341 15.24 -7.29 34.53
CA TYR A 341 14.50 -7.69 35.76
C TYR A 341 13.47 -6.64 36.20
N ILE A 342 13.03 -5.77 35.28
CA ILE A 342 12.07 -4.71 35.59
C ILE A 342 10.69 -5.32 35.81
N GLY A 343 10.07 -4.98 36.94
CA GLY A 343 8.72 -5.35 37.30
C GLY A 343 7.80 -4.13 37.38
N PRO A 344 6.46 -4.33 37.40
CA PRO A 344 5.48 -3.25 37.55
C PRO A 344 5.66 -2.44 38.85
N LYS A 345 6.24 -3.06 39.92
CA LYS A 345 6.42 -2.41 41.20
C LYS A 345 7.40 -1.24 41.15
N ALA A 346 8.58 -1.40 40.53
CA ALA A 346 9.54 -0.30 40.41
C ALA A 346 8.95 0.86 39.57
N LEU A 347 8.14 0.56 38.57
CA LEU A 347 7.48 1.58 37.78
C LEU A 347 6.50 2.40 38.63
N ALA A 348 5.61 1.73 39.35
CA ALA A 348 4.64 2.37 40.24
C ALA A 348 5.31 3.16 41.40
N ASP A 349 6.30 2.59 42.07
CA ASP A 349 7.00 3.22 43.20
C ASP A 349 7.74 4.51 42.80
N ASN A 350 8.11 4.64 41.49
CA ASN A 350 8.81 5.80 40.96
C ASN A 350 7.94 6.69 40.09
N GLY A 351 6.63 6.46 40.02
CA GLY A 351 5.69 7.29 39.26
C GLY A 351 5.89 7.21 37.75
N ILE A 352 6.44 6.11 37.24
CA ILE A 352 6.61 5.86 35.83
C ILE A 352 5.29 5.31 35.28
N ARG A 353 4.76 5.97 34.22
CA ARG A 353 3.57 5.52 33.51
C ARG A 353 3.77 4.11 32.98
N TYR A 354 2.77 3.24 33.19
CA TYR A 354 2.85 1.84 32.79
C TYR A 354 1.66 1.47 31.91
N LEU A 355 1.92 1.21 30.63
CA LEU A 355 0.93 0.77 29.66
C LEU A 355 1.16 -0.73 29.37
N VAL A 356 0.08 -1.45 29.13
CA VAL A 356 0.17 -2.90 28.86
C VAL A 356 -0.56 -3.29 27.56
N ASP A 357 -0.11 -4.38 26.96
CA ASP A 357 -0.82 -5.01 25.84
C ASP A 357 -2.25 -5.38 26.27
N PRO A 358 -3.26 -5.27 25.37
CA PRO A 358 -4.65 -5.62 25.67
C PRO A 358 -4.87 -7.05 26.17
N ARG A 359 -3.91 -7.96 26.00
CA ARG A 359 -3.98 -9.33 26.55
C ARG A 359 -3.72 -9.38 28.06
N VAL A 360 -3.14 -8.33 28.63
CA VAL A 360 -2.90 -8.20 30.08
C VAL A 360 -4.17 -7.65 30.74
N VAL A 361 -5.15 -8.50 30.94
CA VAL A 361 -6.44 -8.12 31.54
C VAL A 361 -6.49 -8.46 33.03
N GLU A 362 -7.45 -7.87 33.74
CA GLU A 362 -7.72 -8.15 35.13
C GLU A 362 -7.85 -9.66 35.40
N GLY A 363 -7.16 -10.15 36.39
CA GLY A 363 -7.14 -11.57 36.78
C GLY A 363 -6.09 -12.44 36.08
N THR A 364 -5.40 -11.93 35.04
CA THR A 364 -4.28 -12.67 34.42
C THR A 364 -3.08 -12.71 35.37
N SER A 365 -2.43 -13.88 35.46
CA SER A 365 -1.32 -14.16 36.36
C SER A 365 -0.01 -14.30 35.61
N TRP A 366 1.06 -13.63 36.04
CA TRP A 366 2.28 -13.47 35.27
C TRP A 366 3.54 -13.82 36.05
N ILE A 367 4.59 -14.26 35.34
CA ILE A 367 5.97 -14.29 35.82
C ILE A 367 6.67 -13.05 35.23
N THR A 368 7.23 -12.19 36.09
CA THR A 368 7.86 -10.93 35.66
C THR A 368 9.08 -10.58 36.54
N GLY A 369 9.85 -9.57 36.17
CA GLY A 369 10.96 -9.08 36.97
C GLY A 369 10.54 -8.64 38.37
N ALA A 370 11.42 -8.83 39.34
CA ALA A 370 11.23 -8.39 40.74
C ALA A 370 12.11 -7.20 41.11
N ASP A 371 12.56 -6.43 40.14
CA ASP A 371 13.35 -5.20 40.27
C ASP A 371 14.74 -5.37 40.89
N GLU A 372 15.20 -6.61 41.01
CA GLU A 372 16.52 -6.99 41.55
C GLU A 372 17.20 -7.97 40.57
N PRO A 373 18.54 -7.84 40.39
CA PRO A 373 19.26 -8.77 39.50
C PRO A 373 19.10 -10.22 39.94
N GLY A 374 18.74 -11.11 39.03
CA GLY A 374 18.58 -12.55 39.30
C GLY A 374 17.33 -12.90 40.10
N ARG A 375 16.31 -12.04 40.12
CA ARG A 375 15.04 -12.29 40.82
C ARG A 375 13.82 -12.02 39.96
N HIS A 376 12.85 -12.90 40.04
CA HIS A 376 11.54 -12.75 39.39
C HIS A 376 10.39 -12.99 40.35
N CYS A 377 9.28 -12.36 40.12
CA CYS A 377 8.02 -12.55 40.83
C CYS A 377 7.13 -13.51 40.02
N VAL A 378 6.66 -14.57 40.66
CA VAL A 378 5.77 -15.59 40.11
C VAL A 378 4.37 -15.41 40.66
N GLY A 379 3.35 -15.51 39.81
CA GLY A 379 1.95 -15.38 40.20
C GLY A 379 1.52 -13.93 40.45
N LEU A 380 2.16 -12.96 39.80
CA LEU A 380 1.76 -11.55 39.87
C LEU A 380 0.48 -11.33 39.09
N VAL A 381 -0.62 -10.95 39.74
CA VAL A 381 -1.95 -10.86 39.16
C VAL A 381 -2.30 -9.42 38.83
N ALA A 382 -2.68 -9.19 37.56
CA ALA A 382 -3.19 -7.90 37.13
C ALA A 382 -4.53 -7.58 37.81
N GLY A 383 -4.72 -6.32 38.24
CA GLY A 383 -5.90 -5.88 38.98
C GLY A 383 -5.79 -6.10 40.50
N ARG A 384 -5.01 -7.11 40.96
CA ARG A 384 -4.77 -7.37 42.38
C ARG A 384 -3.40 -6.83 42.87
N ASP A 385 -2.32 -7.20 42.17
CA ASP A 385 -0.94 -6.93 42.60
C ASP A 385 -0.33 -5.72 41.88
N PHE A 386 -0.84 -5.40 40.71
CA PHE A 386 -0.50 -4.19 39.97
C PHE A 386 -1.69 -3.73 39.12
N THR A 387 -1.75 -2.42 38.85
CA THR A 387 -2.75 -1.80 38.00
C THR A 387 -2.02 -0.96 36.94
N PRO A 388 -2.15 -1.27 35.64
CA PRO A 388 -1.57 -0.43 34.59
C PRO A 388 -2.35 0.90 34.46
N ASP A 389 -1.69 1.93 33.92
CA ASP A 389 -2.30 3.23 33.64
C ASP A 389 -3.16 3.23 32.36
N GLY A 390 -3.11 2.14 31.60
CA GLY A 390 -3.90 1.95 30.39
C GLY A 390 -3.36 0.81 29.52
N THR A 391 -4.00 0.64 28.36
CA THR A 391 -3.58 -0.34 27.35
C THR A 391 -2.92 0.35 26.16
N VAL A 392 -2.08 -0.40 25.44
CA VAL A 392 -1.38 0.06 24.24
C VAL A 392 -1.19 -1.09 23.26
N GLU A 393 -1.43 -0.83 21.97
CA GLU A 393 -1.19 -1.79 20.88
C GLU A 393 0.32 -1.79 20.55
N ALA A 394 1.10 -2.62 21.23
CA ALA A 394 2.55 -2.65 21.08
C ALA A 394 3.13 -4.03 20.77
N ALA A 395 2.43 -5.11 21.10
CA ALA A 395 2.93 -6.45 20.83
C ALA A 395 2.78 -6.81 19.33
N GLU A 396 3.76 -7.53 18.81
CA GLU A 396 3.70 -8.07 17.44
C GLU A 396 2.47 -8.96 17.23
N ILE A 397 1.91 -8.89 16.01
CA ILE A 397 0.83 -9.78 15.57
C ILE A 397 1.44 -10.98 14.86
N ARG A 398 0.90 -12.17 15.11
CA ARG A 398 1.37 -13.43 14.53
C ARG A 398 0.24 -14.20 13.86
N ASP A 399 0.60 -15.07 12.93
CA ASP A 399 -0.32 -16.04 12.37
C ASP A 399 -0.92 -16.90 13.46
N GLY A 400 -2.26 -17.04 13.43
CA GLY A 400 -3.01 -17.75 14.45
C GLY A 400 -3.56 -16.87 15.56
N ASP A 401 -3.17 -15.60 15.67
CA ASP A 401 -3.82 -14.67 16.60
C ASP A 401 -5.31 -14.52 16.28
N PRO A 402 -6.17 -14.37 17.29
CA PRO A 402 -7.60 -14.18 17.03
C PRO A 402 -7.84 -12.85 16.31
N SER A 403 -8.69 -12.87 15.30
CA SER A 403 -9.14 -11.64 14.64
C SER A 403 -9.91 -10.75 15.62
N PRO A 404 -9.89 -9.41 15.45
CA PRO A 404 -10.61 -8.48 16.33
C PRO A 404 -12.11 -8.76 16.44
N ASP A 405 -12.74 -9.22 15.36
CA ASP A 405 -14.16 -9.62 15.32
C ASP A 405 -14.43 -11.01 15.89
N GLY A 406 -13.38 -11.78 16.20
CA GLY A 406 -13.46 -13.11 16.78
C GLY A 406 -13.96 -14.20 15.85
N ALA A 407 -14.01 -13.96 14.55
CA ALA A 407 -14.51 -14.91 13.57
C ALA A 407 -13.54 -16.06 13.28
N GLY A 408 -12.23 -15.84 13.46
CA GLY A 408 -11.23 -16.86 13.19
C GLY A 408 -9.79 -16.34 13.43
N PRO A 409 -8.77 -17.13 13.05
CA PRO A 409 -7.38 -16.73 13.18
C PRO A 409 -6.96 -15.72 12.10
N LEU A 410 -6.01 -14.86 12.44
CA LEU A 410 -5.31 -14.01 11.49
C LEU A 410 -4.25 -14.80 10.73
N VAL A 411 -4.08 -14.46 9.45
CA VAL A 411 -3.04 -14.99 8.56
C VAL A 411 -2.34 -13.83 7.87
N SER A 412 -1.02 -13.84 7.91
CA SER A 412 -0.19 -12.83 7.24
C SER A 412 -0.17 -13.02 5.73
N ALA A 413 -0.23 -11.93 5.00
CA ALA A 413 -0.07 -11.87 3.55
C ALA A 413 0.78 -10.66 3.15
N LYS A 414 1.25 -10.66 1.89
CA LYS A 414 1.96 -9.52 1.32
C LYS A 414 1.16 -8.89 0.20
N GLY A 415 1.24 -7.57 0.11
CA GLY A 415 0.56 -6.78 -0.90
C GLY A 415 1.42 -5.69 -1.51
N ILE A 416 0.98 -5.23 -2.66
CA ILE A 416 1.49 -4.03 -3.32
C ILE A 416 0.42 -2.96 -3.17
N GLU A 417 0.72 -1.85 -2.50
CA GLU A 417 -0.18 -0.72 -2.37
C GLU A 417 -0.50 -0.13 -3.74
N ILE A 418 -1.77 -0.16 -4.15
CA ILE A 418 -2.25 0.35 -5.44
C ILE A 418 -3.10 1.62 -5.29
N GLY A 419 -3.67 1.83 -4.12
CA GLY A 419 -4.44 3.03 -3.78
C GLY A 419 -4.52 3.21 -2.28
N HIS A 420 -4.71 4.45 -1.86
CA HIS A 420 -4.86 4.84 -0.46
C HIS A 420 -5.87 5.99 -0.36
N ILE A 421 -6.76 5.92 0.61
CA ILE A 421 -7.78 6.94 0.86
C ILE A 421 -7.72 7.38 2.31
N PHE A 422 -7.83 8.71 2.54
CA PHE A 422 -7.67 9.34 3.86
C PHE A 422 -8.81 10.29 4.18
N GLN A 423 -9.27 10.27 5.42
CA GLN A 423 -10.06 11.35 6.03
C GLN A 423 -9.10 12.25 6.81
N LEU A 424 -8.52 13.27 6.16
CA LEU A 424 -7.53 14.17 6.76
C LEU A 424 -8.14 15.14 7.79
N GLY A 425 -9.46 15.39 7.71
CA GLY A 425 -10.13 16.35 8.57
C GLY A 425 -9.67 17.78 8.29
N GLN A 426 -9.29 18.52 9.33
CA GLN A 426 -8.92 19.92 9.23
C GLN A 426 -7.41 20.18 9.26
N LYS A 427 -6.56 19.16 9.27
CA LYS A 427 -5.09 19.33 9.39
C LYS A 427 -4.53 20.38 8.42
N TYR A 428 -4.83 20.25 7.13
CA TYR A 428 -4.33 21.17 6.10
C TYR A 428 -5.16 22.44 6.00
N THR A 429 -6.47 22.33 6.14
CA THR A 429 -7.36 23.48 6.07
C THR A 429 -7.16 24.42 7.27
N ASP A 430 -6.80 23.92 8.44
CA ASP A 430 -6.37 24.73 9.58
C ASP A 430 -5.05 25.45 9.31
N ALA A 431 -4.05 24.72 8.81
CA ALA A 431 -2.73 25.28 8.51
C ALA A 431 -2.80 26.45 7.53
N PHE A 432 -3.69 26.38 6.55
CA PHE A 432 -3.89 27.42 5.53
C PHE A 432 -5.12 28.31 5.78
N GLU A 433 -5.87 28.12 6.85
CA GLU A 433 -7.11 28.86 7.16
C GLU A 433 -8.11 28.84 5.99
N VAL A 434 -8.46 27.63 5.51
CA VAL A 434 -9.38 27.45 4.38
C VAL A 434 -10.83 27.53 4.88
N ASP A 435 -11.38 28.72 4.86
CA ASP A 435 -12.74 29.03 5.36
C ASP A 435 -13.67 29.45 4.23
N VAL A 436 -14.93 29.07 4.34
CA VAL A 436 -16.03 29.62 3.54
C VAL A 436 -17.08 30.24 4.44
N LEU A 437 -17.87 31.18 3.92
CA LEU A 437 -19.03 31.71 4.66
C LEU A 437 -20.14 30.66 4.66
N GLY A 438 -20.54 30.24 5.85
CA GLY A 438 -21.68 29.37 6.07
C GLY A 438 -23.03 30.05 5.81
N GLU A 439 -24.14 29.33 5.88
CA GLU A 439 -25.50 29.82 5.67
C GLU A 439 -25.87 30.95 6.66
N ASN A 440 -25.32 30.89 7.86
CA ASN A 440 -25.51 31.90 8.92
C ASN A 440 -24.55 33.12 8.80
N GLY A 441 -23.77 33.20 7.72
CA GLY A 441 -22.80 34.28 7.48
C GLY A 441 -21.55 34.22 8.36
N LYS A 442 -21.32 33.12 9.11
CA LYS A 442 -20.09 32.92 9.89
C LYS A 442 -19.11 32.06 9.10
N PRO A 443 -17.77 32.22 9.31
CA PRO A 443 -16.78 31.35 8.73
C PRO A 443 -16.98 29.88 9.16
N VAL A 444 -16.83 28.96 8.22
CA VAL A 444 -16.80 27.51 8.42
C VAL A 444 -15.48 26.99 7.88
N ARG A 445 -14.68 26.35 8.73
CA ARG A 445 -13.45 25.68 8.33
C ARG A 445 -13.82 24.41 7.56
N LEU A 446 -13.29 24.26 6.35
CA LEU A 446 -13.54 23.08 5.54
C LEU A 446 -12.80 21.85 6.09
N THR A 447 -13.35 20.68 5.86
CA THR A 447 -12.65 19.39 6.03
C THR A 447 -12.08 18.95 4.67
N GLN A 448 -10.97 18.21 4.69
CA GLN A 448 -10.26 17.74 3.50
C GLN A 448 -10.09 16.23 3.54
N GLY A 449 -10.36 15.58 2.41
CA GLY A 449 -9.96 14.19 2.13
C GLY A 449 -8.83 14.16 1.12
N SER A 450 -8.03 13.08 1.12
CA SER A 450 -6.96 12.83 0.15
C SER A 450 -7.04 11.40 -0.35
N TYR A 451 -6.96 11.22 -1.67
CA TYR A 451 -7.27 9.95 -2.32
C TYR A 451 -6.28 9.68 -3.46
N GLY A 452 -5.32 8.77 -3.25
CA GLY A 452 -4.23 8.46 -4.18
C GLY A 452 -4.39 7.11 -4.89
N VAL A 453 -4.03 7.05 -6.18
CA VAL A 453 -3.85 5.81 -6.96
C VAL A 453 -2.54 5.89 -7.72
N GLY A 454 -1.68 4.88 -7.56
CA GLY A 454 -0.42 4.77 -8.26
C GLY A 454 -0.59 4.30 -9.72
N VAL A 455 -1.01 5.17 -10.64
CA VAL A 455 -1.41 4.82 -12.00
C VAL A 455 -0.32 4.06 -12.77
N SER A 456 0.93 4.52 -12.70
CA SER A 456 2.04 3.82 -13.34
C SER A 456 2.37 2.48 -12.65
N ARG A 457 2.14 2.38 -11.34
CA ARG A 457 2.29 1.13 -10.58
C ARG A 457 1.28 0.07 -11.02
N LEU A 458 0.04 0.48 -11.39
CA LEU A 458 -0.98 -0.44 -11.88
C LEU A 458 -0.54 -1.19 -13.14
N VAL A 459 0.28 -0.59 -14.01
CA VAL A 459 0.85 -1.28 -15.18
C VAL A 459 1.69 -2.50 -14.74
N ALA A 460 2.52 -2.33 -13.72
CA ALA A 460 3.33 -3.43 -13.19
C ALA A 460 2.49 -4.45 -12.43
N VAL A 461 1.49 -4.02 -11.66
CA VAL A 461 0.59 -4.92 -10.91
C VAL A 461 -0.20 -5.81 -11.87
N ILE A 462 -0.75 -5.26 -12.95
CA ILE A 462 -1.41 -6.06 -13.98
C ILE A 462 -0.42 -7.07 -14.57
N ALA A 463 0.83 -6.66 -14.87
CA ALA A 463 1.85 -7.57 -15.38
C ALA A 463 2.25 -8.65 -14.36
N GLU A 464 2.23 -8.36 -13.04
CA GLU A 464 2.48 -9.36 -11.99
C GLU A 464 1.36 -10.38 -11.87
N GLN A 465 0.10 -9.94 -11.92
CA GLN A 465 -1.05 -10.82 -11.73
C GLN A 465 -1.49 -11.51 -13.03
N SER A 466 -1.11 -10.97 -14.19
CA SER A 466 -1.61 -11.39 -15.50
C SER A 466 -0.49 -11.66 -16.48
N HIS A 467 0.29 -12.72 -16.21
CA HIS A 467 1.32 -13.28 -17.10
C HIS A 467 1.33 -14.81 -17.04
N ASP A 468 2.09 -15.42 -17.94
CA ASP A 468 2.44 -16.84 -17.91
C ASP A 468 3.91 -17.02 -18.31
N ASP A 469 4.37 -18.26 -18.42
CA ASP A 469 5.75 -18.60 -18.81
C ASP A 469 6.16 -18.06 -20.17
N LYS A 470 5.21 -17.68 -21.02
CA LYS A 470 5.44 -17.18 -22.38
C LYS A 470 5.52 -15.65 -22.43
N GLY A 471 4.83 -14.94 -21.54
CA GLY A 471 4.81 -13.48 -21.52
C GLY A 471 3.59 -12.86 -20.87
N LEU A 472 3.33 -11.62 -21.24
CA LEU A 472 2.23 -10.80 -20.70
C LEU A 472 0.85 -11.27 -21.21
N ARG A 473 -0.20 -10.92 -20.44
CA ARG A 473 -1.61 -11.12 -20.80
C ARG A 473 -2.40 -9.88 -20.37
N TRP A 474 -2.57 -8.93 -21.31
CA TRP A 474 -3.27 -7.69 -20.97
C TRP A 474 -4.79 -7.87 -20.95
N PRO A 475 -5.50 -7.39 -19.92
CA PRO A 475 -6.95 -7.22 -19.97
C PRO A 475 -7.37 -6.39 -21.20
N LYS A 476 -8.49 -6.72 -21.81
CA LYS A 476 -9.00 -5.99 -22.99
C LYS A 476 -9.15 -4.49 -22.75
N SER A 477 -9.49 -4.09 -21.51
CA SER A 477 -9.69 -2.69 -21.10
C SER A 477 -8.42 -1.82 -21.22
N VAL A 478 -7.22 -2.44 -21.17
CA VAL A 478 -5.95 -1.70 -21.14
C VAL A 478 -4.88 -2.23 -22.10
N ALA A 479 -5.22 -3.22 -22.91
CA ALA A 479 -4.33 -3.74 -23.92
C ALA A 479 -3.86 -2.61 -24.86
N PRO A 480 -2.56 -2.55 -25.23
CA PRO A 480 -2.06 -1.47 -26.09
C PRO A 480 -2.65 -1.51 -27.50
N PHE A 481 -3.12 -2.68 -27.95
CA PHE A 481 -3.92 -2.90 -29.16
C PHE A 481 -4.96 -3.98 -28.86
N ALA A 482 -6.14 -3.86 -29.45
CA ALA A 482 -7.20 -4.84 -29.31
C ALA A 482 -6.84 -6.17 -29.97
N VAL A 483 -6.10 -6.10 -31.08
CA VAL A 483 -5.74 -7.24 -31.92
C VAL A 483 -4.26 -7.20 -32.29
N HIS A 484 -3.59 -8.34 -32.18
CA HIS A 484 -2.26 -8.57 -32.76
C HIS A 484 -2.43 -9.46 -34.00
N LEU A 485 -2.32 -8.90 -35.19
CA LEU A 485 -2.44 -9.62 -36.46
C LEU A 485 -1.05 -10.06 -36.94
N VAL A 486 -0.82 -11.37 -36.96
CA VAL A 486 0.47 -12.00 -37.29
C VAL A 486 0.45 -12.56 -38.71
N ILE A 487 1.26 -12.01 -39.61
CA ILE A 487 1.48 -12.57 -40.94
C ILE A 487 2.50 -13.73 -40.82
N ALA A 488 2.00 -14.97 -40.81
CA ALA A 488 2.80 -16.19 -40.69
C ALA A 488 2.97 -16.91 -42.05
N ASN A 489 2.68 -16.23 -43.15
CA ASN A 489 2.81 -16.70 -44.50
C ASN A 489 3.68 -15.74 -45.32
N LYS A 490 4.31 -16.26 -46.41
CA LYS A 490 5.14 -15.48 -47.33
C LYS A 490 4.48 -15.30 -48.69
N ASP A 491 3.33 -15.95 -48.90
CA ASP A 491 2.54 -15.82 -50.13
C ASP A 491 2.03 -14.37 -50.24
N GLU A 492 2.18 -13.79 -51.45
CA GLU A 492 1.79 -12.38 -51.67
C GLU A 492 0.28 -12.15 -51.47
N ALA A 493 -0.56 -13.12 -51.83
CA ALA A 493 -2.01 -13.03 -51.63
C ALA A 493 -2.35 -13.08 -50.12
N ALA A 494 -1.65 -13.90 -49.32
CA ALA A 494 -1.85 -13.97 -47.90
C ALA A 494 -1.37 -12.68 -47.17
N VAL A 495 -0.27 -12.09 -47.64
CA VAL A 495 0.23 -10.80 -47.12
C VAL A 495 -0.76 -9.69 -47.42
N ALA A 496 -1.19 -9.56 -48.69
CA ALA A 496 -2.18 -8.55 -49.10
C ALA A 496 -3.53 -8.72 -48.35
N GLY A 497 -3.96 -9.99 -48.18
CA GLY A 497 -5.18 -10.27 -47.42
C GLY A 497 -5.08 -9.92 -45.94
N ALA A 498 -3.94 -10.10 -45.32
CA ALA A 498 -3.69 -9.69 -43.94
C ALA A 498 -3.66 -8.15 -43.79
N GLU A 499 -3.06 -7.44 -44.75
CA GLU A 499 -3.05 -5.97 -44.79
C GLU A 499 -4.48 -5.42 -44.98
N GLN A 500 -5.28 -6.04 -45.88
CA GLN A 500 -6.68 -5.68 -46.05
C GLN A 500 -7.50 -5.96 -44.79
N LEU A 501 -7.34 -7.13 -44.16
CA LEU A 501 -8.03 -7.45 -42.91
C LEU A 501 -7.68 -6.45 -41.81
N ALA A 502 -6.42 -6.04 -41.69
CA ALA A 502 -6.02 -5.01 -40.73
C ALA A 502 -6.74 -3.68 -40.96
N ALA A 503 -6.85 -3.26 -42.22
CA ALA A 503 -7.57 -2.04 -42.60
C ALA A 503 -9.10 -2.14 -42.33
N ASP A 504 -9.70 -3.30 -42.61
CA ASP A 504 -11.12 -3.54 -42.35
C ASP A 504 -11.43 -3.55 -40.85
N LEU A 505 -10.55 -4.12 -40.02
CA LEU A 505 -10.66 -4.11 -38.54
C LEU A 505 -10.49 -2.69 -37.98
N ASP A 506 -9.56 -1.90 -38.54
CA ASP A 506 -9.38 -0.49 -38.14
C ASP A 506 -10.66 0.32 -38.52
N ALA A 507 -11.23 0.10 -39.71
CA ALA A 507 -12.50 0.71 -40.10
C ALA A 507 -13.68 0.27 -39.21
N ALA A 508 -13.63 -0.92 -38.64
CA ALA A 508 -14.58 -1.41 -37.62
C ALA A 508 -14.31 -0.86 -36.20
N GLY A 509 -13.31 0.01 -36.04
CA GLY A 509 -12.96 0.68 -34.77
C GLY A 509 -12.11 -0.18 -33.82
N LEU A 510 -11.36 -1.14 -34.35
CA LEU A 510 -10.39 -1.91 -33.60
C LEU A 510 -8.97 -1.45 -33.91
N GLU A 511 -8.20 -1.13 -32.89
CA GLU A 511 -6.77 -0.85 -33.06
C GLU A 511 -5.98 -2.15 -33.23
N VAL A 512 -5.28 -2.27 -34.37
CA VAL A 512 -4.57 -3.48 -34.81
C VAL A 512 -3.05 -3.29 -34.79
N LEU A 513 -2.35 -4.17 -34.12
CA LEU A 513 -0.89 -4.33 -34.23
C LEU A 513 -0.60 -5.35 -35.35
N LEU A 514 -0.26 -4.87 -36.56
CA LEU A 514 0.10 -5.72 -37.68
C LEU A 514 1.58 -6.13 -37.62
N ASP A 515 1.89 -7.45 -37.51
CA ASP A 515 3.25 -7.97 -37.63
C ASP A 515 3.61 -8.29 -39.10
N ASP A 516 4.01 -7.26 -39.82
CA ASP A 516 4.48 -7.25 -41.19
C ASP A 516 6.00 -7.49 -41.33
N ARG A 517 6.72 -7.78 -40.26
CA ARG A 517 8.19 -7.96 -40.24
C ARG A 517 8.62 -9.16 -41.07
N LYS A 518 9.81 -9.04 -41.70
CA LYS A 518 10.49 -10.16 -42.38
C LYS A 518 11.17 -11.10 -41.39
N ALA A 519 10.40 -11.71 -40.47
CA ALA A 519 10.86 -12.66 -39.48
C ALA A 519 10.23 -14.04 -39.71
N SER A 520 10.81 -15.09 -39.12
CA SER A 520 10.21 -16.43 -39.16
C SER A 520 8.90 -16.46 -38.36
N PRO A 521 7.93 -17.32 -38.74
CA PRO A 521 6.69 -17.46 -37.96
C PRO A 521 6.93 -17.77 -36.48
N GLY A 522 7.94 -18.61 -36.15
CA GLY A 522 8.27 -18.94 -34.76
C GLY A 522 8.74 -17.74 -33.93
N VAL A 523 9.44 -16.78 -34.54
CA VAL A 523 9.83 -15.52 -33.88
C VAL A 523 8.60 -14.66 -33.63
N LYS A 524 7.74 -14.51 -34.66
CA LYS A 524 6.51 -13.71 -34.55
C LYS A 524 5.55 -14.24 -33.48
N PHE A 525 5.39 -15.57 -33.40
CA PHE A 525 4.56 -16.18 -32.36
C PHE A 525 5.10 -15.95 -30.94
N LYS A 526 6.43 -16.11 -30.76
CA LYS A 526 7.05 -15.82 -29.46
C LYS A 526 6.90 -14.35 -29.06
N ASP A 527 7.05 -13.45 -30.02
CA ASP A 527 6.82 -12.03 -29.76
C ASP A 527 5.34 -11.73 -29.45
N ALA A 528 4.40 -12.36 -30.14
CA ALA A 528 2.98 -12.18 -29.88
C ALA A 528 2.60 -12.66 -28.45
N GLU A 529 3.15 -13.80 -28.03
CA GLU A 529 2.98 -14.31 -26.66
C GLU A 529 3.63 -13.39 -25.63
N LEU A 530 4.86 -12.90 -25.90
CA LEU A 530 5.58 -12.00 -24.98
C LEU A 530 4.87 -10.64 -24.84
N LEU A 531 4.37 -10.06 -25.93
CA LEU A 531 3.71 -8.76 -25.95
C LEU A 531 2.34 -8.77 -25.26
N GLY A 532 1.59 -9.89 -25.35
CA GLY A 532 0.42 -10.13 -24.52
C GLY A 532 -0.90 -9.49 -24.95
N MET A 533 -1.10 -9.15 -26.24
CA MET A 533 -2.40 -8.67 -26.74
C MET A 533 -3.48 -9.75 -26.55
N PRO A 534 -4.70 -9.39 -26.10
CA PRO A 534 -5.72 -10.37 -25.74
C PRO A 534 -6.19 -11.23 -26.91
N THR A 535 -6.30 -10.65 -28.10
CA THR A 535 -6.72 -11.33 -29.34
C THR A 535 -5.57 -11.38 -30.33
N VAL A 536 -5.15 -12.59 -30.72
CA VAL A 536 -4.12 -12.80 -31.74
C VAL A 536 -4.75 -13.42 -32.97
N VAL A 537 -4.62 -12.75 -34.11
CA VAL A 537 -5.11 -13.24 -35.41
C VAL A 537 -3.92 -13.71 -36.23
N VAL A 538 -3.99 -14.93 -36.77
CA VAL A 538 -2.90 -15.53 -37.53
C VAL A 538 -3.33 -15.76 -38.97
N VAL A 539 -2.68 -15.07 -39.91
CA VAL A 539 -2.77 -15.35 -41.34
C VAL A 539 -1.63 -16.30 -41.70
N GLY A 540 -1.93 -17.59 -41.66
CA GLY A 540 -0.98 -18.68 -41.80
C GLY A 540 -1.21 -19.53 -43.05
N ARG A 541 -0.88 -20.82 -42.97
CA ARG A 541 -1.02 -21.78 -44.09
C ARG A 541 -2.48 -21.99 -44.50
N GLY A 542 -3.42 -21.88 -43.55
CA GLY A 542 -4.87 -22.02 -43.80
C GLY A 542 -5.43 -21.00 -44.75
N TYR A 543 -4.73 -19.88 -44.96
CA TYR A 543 -5.18 -18.82 -45.88
C TYR A 543 -5.38 -19.29 -47.33
N ALA A 544 -4.54 -20.22 -47.78
CA ALA A 544 -4.72 -20.84 -49.13
C ALA A 544 -6.05 -21.58 -49.26
N ASN A 545 -6.66 -22.00 -48.18
CA ASN A 545 -7.99 -22.64 -48.11
C ASN A 545 -9.07 -21.67 -47.63
N GLY A 546 -8.82 -20.37 -47.66
CA GLY A 546 -9.76 -19.35 -47.20
C GLY A 546 -9.98 -19.28 -45.69
N MET A 547 -9.01 -19.73 -44.87
CA MET A 547 -9.14 -19.77 -43.40
C MET A 547 -8.04 -18.95 -42.73
N ILE A 548 -8.40 -18.29 -41.62
CA ILE A 548 -7.48 -17.67 -40.66
C ILE A 548 -7.73 -18.25 -39.27
N GLU A 549 -6.81 -18.02 -38.33
CA GLU A 549 -6.93 -18.49 -36.97
C GLU A 549 -7.05 -17.30 -36.02
N ILE A 550 -7.99 -17.35 -35.06
CA ILE A 550 -8.15 -16.40 -33.95
C ILE A 550 -7.77 -17.14 -32.69
N ARG A 551 -6.84 -16.58 -31.92
CA ARG A 551 -6.38 -17.10 -30.62
C ARG A 551 -6.72 -16.15 -29.51
N ASP A 552 -7.28 -16.69 -28.43
CA ASP A 552 -7.39 -15.99 -27.17
C ASP A 552 -6.09 -16.15 -26.36
N ARG A 553 -5.49 -15.03 -25.95
CA ARG A 553 -4.21 -15.04 -25.23
C ARG A 553 -4.34 -15.54 -23.79
N PHE A 554 -5.52 -15.40 -23.18
CA PHE A 554 -5.77 -15.85 -21.80
C PHE A 554 -6.02 -17.35 -21.71
N THR A 555 -6.90 -17.87 -22.57
CA THR A 555 -7.27 -19.30 -22.53
C THR A 555 -6.33 -20.16 -23.35
N GLY A 556 -5.66 -19.57 -24.36
CA GLY A 556 -4.87 -20.29 -25.35
C GLY A 556 -5.72 -21.01 -26.41
N GLU A 557 -7.04 -20.86 -26.37
CA GLU A 557 -7.94 -21.44 -27.37
C GLU A 557 -7.71 -20.81 -28.73
N ALA A 558 -7.78 -21.65 -29.76
CA ALA A 558 -7.63 -21.25 -31.14
C ALA A 558 -8.84 -21.71 -31.96
N THR A 559 -9.41 -20.81 -32.75
CA THR A 559 -10.55 -21.06 -33.63
C THR A 559 -10.23 -20.69 -35.06
N GLU A 560 -10.43 -21.61 -35.99
CA GLU A 560 -10.34 -21.32 -37.43
C GLU A 560 -11.64 -20.67 -37.91
N VAL A 561 -11.53 -19.58 -38.66
CA VAL A 561 -12.66 -18.86 -39.25
C VAL A 561 -12.43 -18.59 -40.74
N ALA A 562 -13.48 -18.54 -41.53
CA ALA A 562 -13.38 -18.22 -42.93
C ALA A 562 -13.00 -16.75 -43.14
N VAL A 563 -12.18 -16.45 -44.15
CA VAL A 563 -11.68 -15.10 -44.43
C VAL A 563 -12.82 -14.11 -44.70
N ASP A 564 -13.89 -14.54 -45.34
CA ASP A 564 -15.06 -13.72 -45.68
C ASP A 564 -15.90 -13.31 -44.45
N THR A 565 -15.79 -14.03 -43.34
CA THR A 565 -16.43 -13.70 -42.04
C THR A 565 -15.45 -13.24 -40.98
N ALA A 566 -14.17 -13.08 -41.34
CA ALA A 566 -13.09 -12.81 -40.39
C ALA A 566 -13.27 -11.52 -39.61
N VAL A 567 -13.73 -10.44 -40.23
CA VAL A 567 -13.91 -9.14 -39.57
C VAL A 567 -14.91 -9.26 -38.44
N ASP A 568 -16.10 -9.82 -38.69
CA ASP A 568 -17.14 -9.97 -37.68
C ASP A 568 -16.68 -10.88 -36.53
N ALA A 569 -16.01 -12.00 -36.85
CA ALA A 569 -15.50 -12.93 -35.87
C ALA A 569 -14.42 -12.31 -34.99
N VAL A 570 -13.48 -11.55 -35.56
CA VAL A 570 -12.43 -10.85 -34.80
C VAL A 570 -13.03 -9.74 -33.93
N VAL A 571 -13.99 -8.96 -34.47
CA VAL A 571 -14.68 -7.91 -33.71
C VAL A 571 -15.41 -8.53 -32.51
N ALA A 572 -16.12 -9.65 -32.69
CA ALA A 572 -16.78 -10.36 -31.61
C ALA A 572 -15.78 -10.86 -30.58
N ALA A 573 -14.66 -11.49 -30.99
CA ALA A 573 -13.62 -11.98 -30.10
C ALA A 573 -12.93 -10.84 -29.34
N ALA A 574 -12.70 -9.68 -29.94
CA ALA A 574 -12.01 -8.55 -29.30
C ALA A 574 -12.91 -7.79 -28.32
N ARG A 575 -14.23 -7.73 -28.54
CA ARG A 575 -15.20 -6.98 -27.71
C ARG A 575 -15.89 -7.83 -26.64
N GLY A 576 -16.06 -9.13 -26.86
CA GLY A 576 -16.61 -10.10 -25.89
C GLY A 576 -15.55 -10.55 -24.90
#